data_46f80dc228ec8b98537bf7bb49a8156d
#
_entry.id   46f80dc228ec8b98537bf7bb49a8156d
#
_cell.length_a   1.000
_cell.length_b   1.000
_cell.length_c   1.000
_cell.angle_alpha   90.00
_cell.angle_beta   90.00
_cell.angle_gamma   90.00
#
_symmetry.space_group_name_H-M   'P 1'
#
loop_
_entity.id
_entity.type
_entity.pdbx_description
1 polymer ?
#
loop_
_entity_poly.entity_id
_entity_poly.type
_entity_poly.pdbx_seq_one_letter_code
_entity_poly.pdbx_strand_id
1 'polypeptide(L)'
;MPVSKHMVVYPYFILLLILIAAAILRVVGIDFGLPMAYHNDEPVLVLACQQFFSGDFNPHNFLYPSLLMYFMHAVQRIYFVLAGGPVDLTMLYLLSRLTVAAFGIGCVIFVFLLGKKLAGSTAGLAAALLLSLSPLHVIHSHYATTDVPLSFFVLWSIYQALNLEERGRWCDYILTGLAAGLTVSIKIPGAAVFVPILIAHLIRIQRLEKMNLLRQCQEYYRRWPARSVLFLLPTFTATAAYLFFKHFAWFADRLLRRIPVDLWQTYHDEIVSHLAAAAGKYALLFGGGLLLIVFIWPIWRVRLGRLFTLFAAAVVAFFASTPYAIIDFKQFAHDFLFQMVVSQTTWSGTFADKAPALVTNFGYLLGDFGPVFLFFVVLAAARAIIQKDVPLFLFFSFGLFYYFYLGTWKLMFDRYMVPLLPILAVLAAIGFVWAAVELASFLCAKWRIPRWCTYGILTLLLFMPPAVGMGKEAVDFDRYLLKKNTRTLAFEWATANLPRQAKILREQYAPEIEIDGFDVINVNFMFNDSVDADYVYKNKIDYLIVTDKLWSRPMQEDGVVQPRSAYQRIVDYADLLWSIAPTPANPGPEIHIYRIRYPDPK
;
A
#
# COMPACT_ATOMS: atom_id res chain seq x y z
N MET A 1 44.16 14.56 4.97
CA MET A 1 44.01 14.65 6.43
C MET A 1 43.19 13.46 6.89
N PRO A 2 43.62 12.66 7.87
CA PRO A 2 42.79 11.57 8.37
C PRO A 2 41.52 12.14 9.01
N VAL A 3 40.38 11.76 8.49
CA VAL A 3 39.08 12.08 9.08
C VAL A 3 39.07 11.53 10.49
N SER A 4 38.93 12.40 11.50
CA SER A 4 38.97 11.97 12.90
C SER A 4 37.85 10.94 13.14
N LYS A 5 38.15 9.86 13.84
CA LYS A 5 37.18 8.79 14.19
C LYS A 5 35.91 9.34 14.86
N HIS A 6 35.98 10.47 15.51
CA HIS A 6 34.85 11.18 16.15
C HIS A 6 33.84 11.73 15.13
N MET A 7 34.26 12.16 13.93
CA MET A 7 33.35 12.66 12.89
C MET A 7 32.51 11.54 12.21
N VAL A 8 32.95 10.29 12.30
CA VAL A 8 32.25 9.15 11.70
C VAL A 8 31.13 8.61 12.62
N VAL A 9 31.27 8.72 13.91
CA VAL A 9 30.33 8.18 14.92
C VAL A 9 29.07 9.05 15.09
N TYR A 10 29.21 10.37 14.96
CA TYR A 10 28.15 11.33 15.24
C TYR A 10 26.84 11.13 14.41
N PRO A 11 26.88 10.86 13.09
CA PRO A 11 25.64 10.62 12.33
C PRO A 11 24.88 9.37 12.76
N TYR A 12 25.58 8.33 13.19
CA TYR A 12 24.93 7.08 13.62
C TYR A 12 24.31 7.20 15.02
N PHE A 13 24.89 8.04 15.89
CA PHE A 13 24.27 8.34 17.18
C PHE A 13 22.96 9.11 17.01
N ILE A 14 22.92 10.12 16.12
CA ILE A 14 21.67 10.84 15.80
C ILE A 14 20.65 9.87 15.18
N LEU A 15 21.09 9.00 14.27
CA LEU A 15 20.23 7.97 13.69
C LEU A 15 19.61 7.07 14.76
N LEU A 16 20.39 6.64 15.75
CA LEU A 16 19.89 5.83 16.85
C LEU A 16 18.76 6.56 17.62
N LEU A 17 18.93 7.86 17.91
CA LEU A 17 17.89 8.65 18.57
C LEU A 17 16.62 8.75 17.71
N ILE A 18 16.77 8.95 16.39
CA ILE A 18 15.64 8.95 15.44
C ILE A 18 14.95 7.58 15.42
N LEU A 19 15.71 6.48 15.43
CA LEU A 19 15.14 5.12 15.44
C LEU A 19 14.40 4.81 16.74
N ILE A 20 14.88 5.30 17.89
CA ILE A 20 14.18 5.17 19.17
C ILE A 20 12.85 5.94 19.10
N ALA A 21 12.85 7.18 18.63
CA ALA A 21 11.63 7.95 18.45
C ALA A 21 10.67 7.28 17.45
N ALA A 22 11.18 6.77 16.33
CA ALA A 22 10.40 6.03 15.35
C ALA A 22 9.78 4.75 15.93
N ALA A 23 10.49 4.04 16.80
CA ALA A 23 9.99 2.85 17.47
C ALA A 23 8.88 3.20 18.48
N ILE A 24 9.08 4.26 19.28
CA ILE A 24 8.06 4.74 20.23
C ILE A 24 6.77 5.08 19.49
N LEU A 25 6.84 5.90 18.43
CA LEU A 25 5.69 6.32 17.63
C LEU A 25 5.01 5.16 16.84
N ARG A 26 5.54 3.94 16.82
CA ARG A 26 4.95 2.78 16.12
C ARG A 26 4.55 1.65 17.04
N VAL A 27 4.87 1.77 18.34
CA VAL A 27 4.57 0.72 19.32
C VAL A 27 3.60 1.22 20.40
N VAL A 28 3.57 2.53 20.69
CA VAL A 28 2.63 3.08 21.67
C VAL A 28 1.19 2.88 21.20
N GLY A 29 0.38 2.19 21.99
CA GLY A 29 -1.01 1.89 21.66
C GLY A 29 -1.22 0.81 20.60
N ILE A 30 -0.20 0.01 20.26
CA ILE A 30 -0.28 -1.01 19.21
C ILE A 30 -1.29 -2.14 19.54
N ASP A 31 -1.62 -2.32 20.79
CA ASP A 31 -2.62 -3.25 21.31
C ASP A 31 -4.07 -2.72 21.24
N PHE A 32 -4.27 -1.54 20.63
CA PHE A 32 -5.57 -0.90 20.52
C PHE A 32 -6.65 -1.87 20.01
N GLY A 33 -7.82 -1.82 20.64
CA GLY A 33 -9.00 -2.58 20.26
C GLY A 33 -8.95 -4.08 20.55
N LEU A 34 -7.80 -4.66 20.82
CA LEU A 34 -7.71 -6.10 21.06
C LEU A 34 -8.60 -6.55 22.24
N PRO A 35 -9.23 -7.72 22.13
CA PRO A 35 -9.08 -8.77 21.10
C PRO A 35 -9.78 -8.53 19.76
N MET A 36 -10.56 -7.46 19.60
CA MET A 36 -11.28 -7.13 18.38
C MET A 36 -10.35 -6.46 17.36
N ALA A 37 -10.48 -6.80 16.07
CA ALA A 37 -9.75 -6.17 14.98
C ALA A 37 -10.53 -4.97 14.42
N TYR A 38 -10.05 -3.75 14.66
CA TYR A 38 -10.75 -2.54 14.19
C TYR A 38 -10.43 -2.16 12.74
N HIS A 39 -9.39 -2.75 12.16
CA HIS A 39 -9.04 -2.54 10.75
C HIS A 39 -9.45 -3.75 9.91
N ASN A 40 -10.35 -3.53 8.94
CA ASN A 40 -10.98 -4.61 8.18
C ASN A 40 -10.03 -5.51 7.37
N ASP A 41 -8.82 -5.06 7.08
CA ASP A 41 -7.84 -5.87 6.34
C ASP A 41 -6.99 -6.76 7.25
N GLU A 42 -6.92 -6.48 8.55
CA GLU A 42 -6.13 -7.29 9.50
C GLU A 42 -6.60 -8.75 9.55
N PRO A 43 -7.92 -9.04 9.63
CA PRO A 43 -8.40 -10.42 9.67
C PRO A 43 -7.95 -11.25 8.46
N VAL A 44 -7.86 -10.67 7.26
CA VAL A 44 -7.43 -11.37 6.04
C VAL A 44 -6.04 -11.99 6.21
N LEU A 45 -5.12 -11.27 6.86
CA LEU A 45 -3.75 -11.72 7.07
C LEU A 45 -3.61 -12.58 8.34
N VAL A 46 -4.23 -12.15 9.45
CA VAL A 46 -4.04 -12.79 10.76
C VAL A 46 -4.74 -14.13 10.85
N LEU A 47 -5.96 -14.26 10.29
CA LEU A 47 -6.68 -15.54 10.28
C LEU A 47 -6.00 -16.58 9.37
N ALA A 48 -5.38 -16.15 8.25
CA ALA A 48 -4.53 -17.04 7.46
C ALA A 48 -3.32 -17.53 8.29
N CYS A 49 -2.69 -16.64 9.06
CA CYS A 49 -1.60 -17.03 9.97
C CYS A 49 -2.07 -18.02 11.04
N GLN A 50 -3.28 -17.84 11.60
CA GLN A 50 -3.88 -18.76 12.56
C GLN A 50 -4.06 -20.16 11.94
N GLN A 51 -4.59 -20.23 10.71
CA GLN A 51 -4.76 -21.47 9.97
C GLN A 51 -3.45 -22.21 9.77
N PHE A 52 -2.33 -21.51 9.50
CA PHE A 52 -1.01 -22.12 9.31
C PHE A 52 -0.54 -22.93 10.54
N PHE A 53 -1.06 -22.67 11.74
CA PHE A 53 -0.77 -23.52 12.93
C PHE A 53 -1.37 -24.92 12.84
N SER A 54 -2.40 -25.15 12.00
CA SER A 54 -2.92 -26.49 11.72
C SER A 54 -2.06 -27.30 10.73
N GLY A 55 -1.03 -26.68 10.13
CA GLY A 55 -0.19 -27.30 9.10
C GLY A 55 -0.67 -27.02 7.66
N ASP A 56 -1.80 -26.35 7.48
CA ASP A 56 -2.26 -25.90 6.15
C ASP A 56 -1.70 -24.51 5.86
N PHE A 57 -0.65 -24.44 5.03
CA PHE A 57 0.01 -23.22 4.63
C PHE A 57 -0.61 -22.54 3.41
N ASN A 58 -1.72 -23.06 2.85
CA ASN A 58 -2.49 -22.37 1.82
C ASN A 58 -3.29 -21.25 2.47
N PRO A 59 -3.14 -19.97 2.07
CA PRO A 59 -3.95 -18.89 2.63
C PRO A 59 -5.42 -18.95 2.19
N HIS A 60 -5.79 -19.74 1.17
CA HIS A 60 -7.11 -19.84 0.55
C HIS A 60 -7.75 -18.50 0.13
N ASN A 61 -7.04 -17.40 0.34
CA ASN A 61 -7.43 -16.05 -0.03
C ASN A 61 -6.18 -15.29 -0.49
N PHE A 62 -6.15 -14.91 -1.76
CA PHE A 62 -5.02 -14.22 -2.40
C PHE A 62 -5.32 -12.76 -2.73
N LEU A 63 -6.18 -12.09 -1.94
CA LEU A 63 -6.31 -10.64 -2.00
C LEU A 63 -4.94 -9.97 -1.79
N TYR A 64 -4.07 -10.64 -1.04
CA TYR A 64 -2.65 -10.33 -0.93
C TYR A 64 -1.81 -11.59 -1.19
N PRO A 65 -0.65 -11.48 -1.88
CA PRO A 65 0.34 -12.56 -1.93
C PRO A 65 0.84 -12.94 -0.54
N SER A 66 1.32 -14.17 -0.35
CA SER A 66 1.46 -14.78 0.98
C SER A 66 2.73 -14.45 1.75
N LEU A 67 3.70 -13.72 1.18
CA LEU A 67 4.98 -13.46 1.84
C LEU A 67 4.85 -12.85 3.25
N LEU A 68 4.00 -11.82 3.39
CA LEU A 68 3.80 -11.16 4.69
C LEU A 68 3.15 -12.10 5.71
N MET A 69 2.19 -12.92 5.28
CA MET A 69 1.54 -13.92 6.13
C MET A 69 2.58 -14.91 6.69
N TYR A 70 3.52 -15.38 5.86
CA TYR A 70 4.60 -16.26 6.31
C TYR A 70 5.59 -15.58 7.25
N PHE A 71 5.91 -14.30 7.04
CA PHE A 71 6.71 -13.54 8.00
C PHE A 71 6.01 -13.41 9.36
N MET A 72 4.74 -13.02 9.36
CA MET A 72 3.93 -12.91 10.58
C MET A 72 3.85 -14.27 11.28
N HIS A 73 3.52 -15.33 10.55
CA HIS A 73 3.46 -16.69 11.11
C HIS A 73 4.79 -17.15 11.69
N ALA A 74 5.92 -16.85 11.04
CA ALA A 74 7.24 -17.20 11.57
C ALA A 74 7.50 -16.52 12.92
N VAL A 75 7.21 -15.21 13.05
CA VAL A 75 7.33 -14.47 14.31
C VAL A 75 6.42 -15.07 15.38
N GLN A 76 5.15 -15.33 15.05
CA GLN A 76 4.17 -15.95 15.93
C GLN A 76 4.62 -17.35 16.38
N ARG A 77 5.10 -18.17 15.44
CA ARG A 77 5.60 -19.53 15.73
C ARG A 77 6.77 -19.50 16.69
N ILE A 78 7.74 -18.61 16.48
CA ILE A 78 8.88 -18.43 17.39
C ILE A 78 8.38 -18.04 18.79
N TYR A 79 7.46 -17.08 18.88
CA TYR A 79 6.91 -16.66 20.17
C TYR A 79 6.23 -17.82 20.92
N PHE A 80 5.30 -18.54 20.29
CA PHE A 80 4.56 -19.61 20.95
C PHE A 80 5.44 -20.83 21.31
N VAL A 81 6.50 -21.09 20.54
CA VAL A 81 7.51 -22.11 20.90
C VAL A 81 8.31 -21.68 22.13
N LEU A 82 8.67 -20.40 22.26
CA LEU A 82 9.48 -19.91 23.37
C LEU A 82 8.66 -19.65 24.64
N ALA A 83 7.45 -19.10 24.49
CA ALA A 83 6.58 -18.74 25.61
C ALA A 83 5.84 -19.95 26.20
N GLY A 84 5.57 -20.97 25.37
CA GLY A 84 4.66 -22.08 25.71
C GLY A 84 3.21 -21.62 25.74
N GLY A 85 2.27 -22.58 25.79
CA GLY A 85 0.84 -22.29 25.90
C GLY A 85 0.07 -22.39 24.58
N PRO A 86 -1.28 -22.24 24.64
CA PRO A 86 -2.14 -22.34 23.48
C PRO A 86 -1.99 -21.10 22.56
N VAL A 87 -2.29 -21.31 21.28
CA VAL A 87 -2.33 -20.19 20.31
C VAL A 87 -3.54 -19.31 20.64
N ASP A 88 -3.26 -18.05 20.96
CA ASP A 88 -4.26 -17.03 21.30
C ASP A 88 -4.39 -15.99 20.18
N LEU A 89 -5.62 -15.69 19.78
CA LEU A 89 -5.93 -14.78 18.69
C LEU A 89 -5.46 -13.34 18.98
N THR A 90 -5.61 -12.89 20.22
CA THR A 90 -5.14 -11.56 20.66
C THR A 90 -3.65 -11.40 20.42
N MET A 91 -2.88 -12.43 20.82
CA MET A 91 -1.43 -12.43 20.64
C MET A 91 -1.04 -12.54 19.15
N LEU A 92 -1.82 -13.27 18.33
CA LEU A 92 -1.60 -13.32 16.87
C LEU A 92 -1.73 -11.91 16.25
N TYR A 93 -2.77 -11.15 16.60
CA TYR A 93 -2.92 -9.77 16.15
C TYR A 93 -1.75 -8.89 16.62
N LEU A 94 -1.42 -8.94 17.91
CA LEU A 94 -0.34 -8.13 18.47
C LEU A 94 1.01 -8.39 17.77
N LEU A 95 1.38 -9.65 17.61
CA LEU A 95 2.64 -10.03 16.94
C LEU A 95 2.64 -9.66 15.46
N SER A 96 1.49 -9.73 14.78
CA SER A 96 1.35 -9.27 13.38
C SER A 96 1.56 -7.77 13.27
N ARG A 97 0.96 -6.97 14.15
CA ARG A 97 1.17 -5.52 14.20
C ARG A 97 2.61 -5.14 14.51
N LEU A 98 3.22 -5.81 15.51
CA LEU A 98 4.65 -5.63 15.83
C LEU A 98 5.56 -5.97 14.63
N THR A 99 5.20 -6.98 13.85
CA THR A 99 5.93 -7.33 12.61
C THR A 99 5.87 -6.18 11.60
N VAL A 100 4.69 -5.57 11.39
CA VAL A 100 4.54 -4.41 10.49
C VAL A 100 5.27 -3.18 11.04
N ALA A 101 5.19 -2.91 12.35
CA ALA A 101 5.93 -1.83 13.01
C ALA A 101 7.46 -1.98 12.81
N ALA A 102 7.98 -3.21 12.89
CA ALA A 102 9.39 -3.50 12.62
C ALA A 102 9.78 -3.18 11.16
N PHE A 103 8.93 -3.50 10.17
CA PHE A 103 9.13 -3.05 8.79
C PHE A 103 9.09 -1.53 8.67
N GLY A 104 8.22 -0.85 9.43
CA GLY A 104 8.16 0.62 9.49
C GLY A 104 9.47 1.24 9.99
N ILE A 105 10.07 0.68 11.03
CA ILE A 105 11.40 1.09 11.51
C ILE A 105 12.48 0.79 10.47
N GLY A 106 12.38 -0.37 9.79
CA GLY A 106 13.25 -0.76 8.68
C GLY A 106 13.18 0.26 7.52
N CYS A 107 12.02 0.83 7.23
CA CYS A 107 11.87 1.93 6.25
C CYS A 107 12.69 3.16 6.66
N VAL A 108 12.69 3.54 7.94
CA VAL A 108 13.49 4.67 8.45
C VAL A 108 14.98 4.43 8.26
N ILE A 109 15.46 3.19 8.46
CA ILE A 109 16.85 2.81 8.16
C ILE A 109 17.14 2.94 6.66
N PHE A 110 16.26 2.44 5.80
CA PHE A 110 16.48 2.49 4.35
C PHE A 110 16.46 3.92 3.79
N VAL A 111 15.59 4.81 4.27
CA VAL A 111 15.61 6.21 3.82
C VAL A 111 16.88 6.94 4.26
N PHE A 112 17.43 6.61 5.45
CA PHE A 112 18.77 7.08 5.84
C PHE A 112 19.84 6.60 4.85
N LEU A 113 19.86 5.30 4.53
CA LEU A 113 20.86 4.72 3.63
C LEU A 113 20.76 5.30 2.22
N LEU A 114 19.56 5.48 1.71
CA LEU A 114 19.27 6.06 0.39
C LEU A 114 19.63 7.55 0.34
N GLY A 115 19.17 8.33 1.32
CA GLY A 115 19.51 9.75 1.41
C GLY A 115 21.02 9.96 1.56
N LYS A 116 21.69 9.13 2.37
CA LYS A 116 23.15 9.14 2.53
C LYS A 116 23.86 8.79 1.21
N LYS A 117 23.37 7.78 0.47
CA LYS A 117 23.93 7.35 -0.82
C LYS A 117 23.78 8.44 -1.88
N LEU A 118 22.65 9.15 -1.91
CA LEU A 118 22.30 10.14 -2.94
C LEU A 118 22.86 11.54 -2.65
N ALA A 119 22.92 11.96 -1.37
CA ALA A 119 23.28 13.35 -1.03
C ALA A 119 24.02 13.51 0.32
N GLY A 120 24.55 12.42 0.89
CA GLY A 120 25.34 12.44 2.11
C GLY A 120 24.53 12.29 3.41
N SER A 121 25.27 12.16 4.52
CA SER A 121 24.68 11.78 5.82
C SER A 121 23.65 12.79 6.35
N THR A 122 23.80 14.07 6.09
CA THR A 122 22.84 15.11 6.50
C THR A 122 21.47 14.90 5.84
N ALA A 123 21.47 14.66 4.52
CA ALA A 123 20.23 14.35 3.81
C ALA A 123 19.62 13.02 4.28
N GLY A 124 20.45 12.01 4.55
CA GLY A 124 19.98 10.74 5.13
C GLY A 124 19.31 10.91 6.50
N LEU A 125 19.91 11.70 7.41
CA LEU A 125 19.33 11.98 8.73
C LEU A 125 18.04 12.79 8.65
N ALA A 126 18.00 13.81 7.78
CA ALA A 126 16.79 14.59 7.54
C ALA A 126 15.65 13.72 6.98
N ALA A 127 15.94 12.84 6.01
CA ALA A 127 14.97 11.89 5.46
C ALA A 127 14.46 10.91 6.53
N ALA A 128 15.35 10.35 7.34
CA ALA A 128 15.00 9.46 8.45
C ALA A 128 14.09 10.16 9.47
N LEU A 129 14.41 11.41 9.83
CA LEU A 129 13.57 12.21 10.73
C LEU A 129 12.17 12.46 10.12
N LEU A 130 12.10 12.90 8.88
CA LEU A 130 10.81 13.14 8.20
C LEU A 130 9.93 11.88 8.15
N LEU A 131 10.48 10.73 7.77
CA LEU A 131 9.70 9.49 7.71
C LEU A 131 9.33 8.98 9.11
N SER A 132 10.19 9.19 10.11
CA SER A 132 9.87 8.80 11.49
C SER A 132 8.65 9.56 12.03
N LEU A 133 8.46 10.81 11.60
CA LEU A 133 7.39 11.71 12.02
C LEU A 133 6.19 11.75 11.08
N SER A 134 6.24 11.10 9.88
CA SER A 134 5.14 11.08 8.91
C SER A 134 3.88 10.44 9.52
N PRO A 135 2.79 11.21 9.71
CA PRO A 135 1.58 10.71 10.38
C PRO A 135 1.00 9.50 9.70
N LEU A 136 0.82 9.55 8.38
CA LEU A 136 0.23 8.46 7.62
C LEU A 136 1.09 7.18 7.67
N HIS A 137 2.42 7.32 7.65
CA HIS A 137 3.31 6.16 7.80
C HIS A 137 3.29 5.58 9.23
N VAL A 138 3.17 6.43 10.26
CA VAL A 138 3.01 6.00 11.66
C VAL A 138 1.67 5.28 11.82
N ILE A 139 0.57 5.86 11.36
CA ILE A 139 -0.78 5.28 11.39
C ILE A 139 -0.77 3.86 10.81
N HIS A 140 -0.27 3.70 9.58
CA HIS A 140 -0.27 2.39 8.91
C HIS A 140 0.77 1.41 9.45
N SER A 141 1.71 1.87 10.29
CA SER A 141 2.63 0.98 11.02
C SER A 141 1.97 0.29 12.22
N HIS A 142 0.80 0.74 12.68
CA HIS A 142 0.03 0.13 13.77
C HIS A 142 -0.91 -1.00 13.31
N TYR A 143 -1.16 -1.10 12.01
CA TYR A 143 -2.07 -2.11 11.47
C TYR A 143 -1.31 -3.28 10.87
N ALA A 144 -1.84 -4.49 11.07
CA ALA A 144 -1.32 -5.69 10.41
C ALA A 144 -1.72 -5.73 8.92
N THR A 145 -1.16 -4.82 8.11
CA THR A 145 -1.48 -4.63 6.69
C THR A 145 -0.23 -4.63 5.82
N THR A 146 -0.41 -4.69 4.49
CA THR A 146 0.69 -4.85 3.52
C THR A 146 1.40 -3.56 3.12
N ASP A 147 0.86 -2.37 3.45
CA ASP A 147 1.30 -1.11 2.84
C ASP A 147 2.68 -0.65 3.33
N VAL A 148 2.95 -0.77 4.64
CA VAL A 148 4.26 -0.46 5.22
C VAL A 148 5.32 -1.51 4.87
N PRO A 149 5.05 -2.84 4.93
CA PRO A 149 5.96 -3.84 4.40
C PRO A 149 6.27 -3.65 2.91
N LEU A 150 5.29 -3.27 2.09
CA LEU A 150 5.51 -2.92 0.69
C LEU A 150 6.53 -1.78 0.56
N SER A 151 6.39 -0.73 1.36
CA SER A 151 7.33 0.40 1.38
C SER A 151 8.76 -0.05 1.65
N PHE A 152 8.95 -0.96 2.61
CA PHE A 152 10.27 -1.52 2.95
C PHE A 152 10.89 -2.26 1.75
N PHE A 153 10.15 -3.17 1.12
CA PHE A 153 10.65 -3.95 -0.01
C PHE A 153 10.86 -3.09 -1.27
N VAL A 154 10.05 -2.05 -1.49
CA VAL A 154 10.26 -1.02 -2.52
C VAL A 154 11.59 -0.30 -2.30
N LEU A 155 11.86 0.18 -1.10
CA LEU A 155 13.12 0.86 -0.77
C LEU A 155 14.32 -0.06 -0.96
N TRP A 156 14.21 -1.32 -0.55
CA TRP A 156 15.26 -2.31 -0.76
C TRP A 156 15.50 -2.56 -2.27
N SER A 157 14.45 -2.71 -3.06
CA SER A 157 14.54 -2.88 -4.52
C SER A 157 15.21 -1.68 -5.18
N ILE A 158 14.86 -0.46 -4.79
CA ILE A 158 15.47 0.77 -5.33
C ILE A 158 16.96 0.86 -4.91
N TYR A 159 17.27 0.51 -3.66
CA TYR A 159 18.66 0.47 -3.19
C TYR A 159 19.51 -0.49 -4.03
N GLN A 160 18.96 -1.68 -4.36
CA GLN A 160 19.63 -2.63 -5.23
C GLN A 160 19.70 -2.15 -6.68
N ALA A 161 18.68 -1.45 -7.19
CA ALA A 161 18.71 -0.83 -8.51
C ALA A 161 19.84 0.22 -8.64
N LEU A 162 20.05 1.04 -7.60
CA LEU A 162 21.17 1.97 -7.53
C LEU A 162 22.54 1.25 -7.49
N ASN A 163 22.63 0.12 -6.78
CA ASN A 163 23.84 -0.70 -6.78
C ASN A 163 24.10 -1.36 -8.14
N LEU A 164 23.04 -1.81 -8.82
CA LEU A 164 23.10 -2.36 -10.16
C LEU A 164 23.60 -1.30 -11.17
N GLU A 165 23.08 -0.09 -11.10
CA GLU A 165 23.49 1.03 -11.94
C GLU A 165 24.97 1.38 -11.70
N GLU A 166 25.42 1.41 -10.46
CA GLU A 166 26.78 1.76 -10.07
C GLU A 166 27.78 0.67 -10.42
N ARG A 167 27.52 -0.60 -10.09
CA ARG A 167 28.47 -1.71 -10.17
C ARG A 167 28.18 -2.67 -11.31
N GLY A 168 26.92 -3.08 -11.49
CA GLY A 168 26.44 -3.94 -12.56
C GLY A 168 27.06 -5.33 -12.60
N ARG A 169 27.40 -5.91 -11.44
CA ARG A 169 27.92 -7.29 -11.31
C ARG A 169 26.76 -8.28 -11.40
N TRP A 170 27.05 -9.56 -11.64
CA TRP A 170 26.01 -10.61 -11.68
C TRP A 170 25.21 -10.70 -10.36
N CYS A 171 25.90 -10.59 -9.22
CA CYS A 171 25.23 -10.58 -7.92
C CYS A 171 24.27 -9.37 -7.76
N ASP A 172 24.59 -8.20 -8.31
CA ASP A 172 23.73 -7.03 -8.25
C ASP A 172 22.43 -7.28 -9.03
N TYR A 173 22.47 -8.00 -10.17
CA TYR A 173 21.29 -8.41 -10.94
C TYR A 173 20.45 -9.44 -10.18
N ILE A 174 21.08 -10.46 -9.59
CA ILE A 174 20.38 -11.47 -8.78
C ILE A 174 19.70 -10.83 -7.58
N LEU A 175 20.43 -10.02 -6.79
CA LEU A 175 19.88 -9.37 -5.60
C LEU A 175 18.75 -8.39 -5.94
N THR A 176 18.87 -7.66 -7.06
CA THR A 176 17.81 -6.76 -7.54
C THR A 176 16.58 -7.56 -7.97
N GLY A 177 16.76 -8.68 -8.66
CA GLY A 177 15.67 -9.57 -9.04
C GLY A 177 14.97 -10.17 -7.83
N LEU A 178 15.74 -10.71 -6.86
CA LEU A 178 15.17 -11.23 -5.61
C LEU A 178 14.37 -10.16 -4.86
N ALA A 179 14.92 -8.97 -4.68
CA ALA A 179 14.22 -7.86 -4.02
C ALA A 179 12.92 -7.49 -4.76
N ALA A 180 12.95 -7.40 -6.09
CA ALA A 180 11.76 -7.10 -6.89
C ALA A 180 10.69 -8.20 -6.77
N GLY A 181 11.06 -9.47 -6.86
CA GLY A 181 10.13 -10.60 -6.71
C GLY A 181 9.46 -10.63 -5.33
N LEU A 182 10.24 -10.41 -4.27
CA LEU A 182 9.71 -10.30 -2.89
C LEU A 182 8.81 -9.07 -2.73
N THR A 183 9.12 -7.95 -3.39
CA THR A 183 8.25 -6.75 -3.39
C THR A 183 6.88 -7.07 -3.96
N VAL A 184 6.82 -7.77 -5.09
CA VAL A 184 5.55 -8.20 -5.70
C VAL A 184 4.83 -9.20 -4.81
N SER A 185 5.56 -10.05 -4.06
CA SER A 185 4.99 -11.02 -3.10
C SER A 185 4.43 -10.38 -1.82
N ILE A 186 4.66 -9.10 -1.57
CA ILE A 186 3.94 -8.35 -0.53
C ILE A 186 2.61 -7.82 -1.09
N LYS A 187 2.66 -7.16 -2.26
CA LYS A 187 1.49 -6.56 -2.91
C LYS A 187 1.76 -6.35 -4.39
N ILE A 188 0.84 -6.76 -5.26
CA ILE A 188 1.04 -6.73 -6.73
C ILE A 188 1.45 -5.36 -7.29
N PRO A 189 0.89 -4.21 -6.83
CA PRO A 189 1.34 -2.89 -7.28
C PRO A 189 2.83 -2.60 -7.03
N GLY A 190 3.48 -3.38 -6.18
CA GLY A 190 4.94 -3.36 -6.01
C GLY A 190 5.73 -3.65 -7.28
N ALA A 191 5.11 -4.25 -8.30
CA ALA A 191 5.71 -4.43 -9.63
C ALA A 191 6.20 -3.12 -10.27
N ALA A 192 5.74 -1.97 -9.81
CA ALA A 192 6.24 -0.65 -10.22
C ALA A 192 7.76 -0.49 -10.02
N VAL A 193 8.40 -1.27 -9.13
CA VAL A 193 9.86 -1.26 -8.93
C VAL A 193 10.64 -1.69 -10.18
N PHE A 194 10.02 -2.41 -11.11
CA PHE A 194 10.67 -2.76 -12.37
C PHE A 194 10.99 -1.54 -13.23
N VAL A 195 10.28 -0.41 -13.06
CA VAL A 195 10.58 0.83 -13.81
C VAL A 195 11.97 1.37 -13.47
N PRO A 196 12.30 1.71 -12.20
CA PRO A 196 13.66 2.12 -11.86
C PRO A 196 14.72 1.04 -12.14
N ILE A 197 14.38 -0.24 -11.99
CA ILE A 197 15.30 -1.35 -12.26
C ILE A 197 15.68 -1.42 -13.74
N LEU A 198 14.72 -1.28 -14.65
CA LEU A 198 14.96 -1.25 -16.08
C LEU A 198 15.77 -0.01 -16.50
N ILE A 199 15.44 1.16 -15.92
CA ILE A 199 16.21 2.39 -16.13
C ILE A 199 17.66 2.19 -15.66
N ALA A 200 17.89 1.60 -14.49
CA ALA A 200 19.22 1.29 -13.97
C ALA A 200 20.01 0.38 -14.92
N HIS A 201 19.37 -0.65 -15.47
CA HIS A 201 19.97 -1.55 -16.45
C HIS A 201 20.38 -0.80 -17.73
N LEU A 202 19.49 0.02 -18.28
CA LEU A 202 19.77 0.80 -19.49
C LEU A 202 20.93 1.79 -19.30
N ILE A 203 20.93 2.53 -18.19
CA ILE A 203 22.01 3.46 -17.84
C ILE A 203 23.35 2.71 -17.70
N ARG A 204 23.32 1.53 -17.03
CA ARG A 204 24.52 0.71 -16.87
C ARG A 204 25.10 0.26 -18.20
N ILE A 205 24.26 -0.17 -19.16
CA ILE A 205 24.71 -0.54 -20.51
C ILE A 205 25.33 0.68 -21.19
N GLN A 206 24.67 1.83 -21.15
CA GLN A 206 25.17 3.06 -21.78
C GLN A 206 26.55 3.45 -21.27
N ARG A 207 26.79 3.39 -19.96
CA ARG A 207 28.06 3.73 -19.34
C ARG A 207 29.20 2.75 -19.70
N LEU A 208 28.90 1.44 -19.73
CA LEU A 208 29.92 0.42 -19.96
C LEU A 208 30.42 0.40 -21.41
N GLU A 209 29.55 0.66 -22.35
CA GLU A 209 29.86 0.46 -23.75
C GLU A 209 30.25 1.78 -24.47
N LYS A 210 30.29 2.91 -23.70
CA LYS A 210 30.53 4.27 -24.28
C LYS A 210 29.63 4.55 -25.49
N MET A 211 28.43 3.97 -25.47
CA MET A 211 27.54 3.88 -26.62
C MET A 211 26.67 5.13 -26.72
N ASN A 212 26.65 5.72 -27.90
CA ASN A 212 25.56 6.61 -28.27
C ASN A 212 24.35 5.72 -28.67
N LEU A 213 23.42 5.53 -27.71
CA LEU A 213 22.25 4.64 -27.83
C LEU A 213 21.41 4.97 -29.09
N LEU A 214 21.18 6.25 -29.34
CA LEU A 214 20.43 6.70 -30.52
C LEU A 214 21.13 6.31 -31.81
N ARG A 215 22.43 6.48 -31.88
CA ARG A 215 23.23 6.13 -33.06
C ARG A 215 23.22 4.63 -33.33
N GLN A 216 23.35 3.82 -32.30
CA GLN A 216 23.26 2.35 -32.44
C GLN A 216 21.86 1.88 -32.88
N CYS A 217 20.79 2.44 -32.32
CA CYS A 217 19.44 2.15 -32.81
C CYS A 217 19.32 2.54 -34.29
N GLN A 218 19.79 3.73 -34.69
CA GLN A 218 19.74 4.18 -36.07
C GLN A 218 20.56 3.28 -37.01
N GLU A 219 21.79 2.89 -36.64
CA GLU A 219 22.66 2.02 -37.43
C GLU A 219 22.08 0.59 -37.52
N TYR A 220 21.52 0.05 -36.44
CA TYR A 220 20.86 -1.26 -36.41
C TYR A 220 19.69 -1.29 -37.39
N TYR A 221 18.75 -0.35 -37.24
CA TYR A 221 17.56 -0.30 -38.10
C TYR A 221 17.85 0.12 -39.54
N ARG A 222 18.96 0.85 -39.78
CA ARG A 222 19.39 1.16 -41.14
C ARG A 222 19.88 -0.08 -41.91
N ARG A 223 20.42 -1.07 -41.21
CA ARG A 223 20.95 -2.31 -41.80
C ARG A 223 19.91 -3.40 -42.00
N TRP A 224 18.70 -3.22 -41.47
CA TRP A 224 17.68 -4.25 -41.49
C TRP A 224 16.67 -4.02 -42.63
N PRO A 225 16.60 -4.95 -43.64
CA PRO A 225 15.71 -4.79 -44.79
C PRO A 225 14.22 -4.92 -44.44
N ALA A 226 13.89 -5.50 -43.27
CA ALA A 226 12.52 -5.75 -42.84
C ALA A 226 11.93 -4.67 -41.90
N ARG A 227 12.22 -3.37 -42.18
CA ARG A 227 11.69 -2.26 -41.35
C ARG A 227 10.17 -2.26 -41.19
N SER A 228 9.46 -2.68 -42.21
CA SER A 228 7.98 -2.77 -42.20
C SER A 228 7.44 -3.79 -41.19
N VAL A 229 8.15 -4.92 -40.98
CA VAL A 229 7.70 -5.96 -40.03
C VAL A 229 7.78 -5.47 -38.59
N LEU A 230 8.74 -4.58 -38.25
CA LEU A 230 8.88 -4.01 -36.92
C LEU A 230 7.74 -3.06 -36.54
N PHE A 231 7.18 -2.35 -37.51
CA PHE A 231 6.00 -1.51 -37.29
C PHE A 231 4.70 -2.32 -37.30
N LEU A 232 4.67 -3.46 -38.00
CA LEU A 232 3.51 -4.35 -38.01
C LEU A 232 3.31 -5.08 -36.67
N LEU A 233 4.40 -5.46 -35.99
CA LEU A 233 4.32 -6.19 -34.72
C LEU A 233 3.62 -5.41 -33.58
N PRO A 234 3.98 -4.15 -33.29
CA PRO A 234 3.25 -3.31 -32.34
C PRO A 234 1.80 -3.07 -32.73
N THR A 235 1.53 -2.86 -34.03
CA THR A 235 0.18 -2.69 -34.56
C THR A 235 -0.64 -3.96 -34.39
N PHE A 236 -0.06 -5.13 -34.71
CA PHE A 236 -0.70 -6.42 -34.48
C PHE A 236 -0.98 -6.67 -33.00
N THR A 237 -0.01 -6.38 -32.13
CA THR A 237 -0.18 -6.54 -30.67
C THR A 237 -1.23 -5.59 -30.12
N ALA A 238 -1.25 -4.33 -30.58
CA ALA A 238 -2.28 -3.36 -30.20
C ALA A 238 -3.67 -3.83 -30.67
N THR A 239 -3.77 -4.33 -31.88
CA THR A 239 -5.02 -4.86 -32.44
C THR A 239 -5.46 -6.12 -31.69
N ALA A 240 -4.55 -7.05 -31.42
CA ALA A 240 -4.84 -8.26 -30.66
C ALA A 240 -5.27 -7.93 -29.21
N ALA A 241 -4.59 -7.00 -28.54
CA ALA A 241 -4.98 -6.52 -27.22
C ALA A 241 -6.35 -5.83 -27.24
N TYR A 242 -6.61 -4.97 -28.22
CA TYR A 242 -7.91 -4.33 -28.40
C TYR A 242 -9.04 -5.37 -28.57
N LEU A 243 -8.86 -6.33 -29.45
CA LEU A 243 -9.84 -7.39 -29.69
C LEU A 243 -10.03 -8.27 -28.45
N PHE A 244 -8.95 -8.63 -27.76
CA PHE A 244 -9.00 -9.39 -26.53
C PHE A 244 -9.84 -8.68 -25.45
N PHE A 245 -9.53 -7.40 -25.15
CA PHE A 245 -10.24 -6.67 -24.11
C PHE A 245 -11.66 -6.28 -24.55
N LYS A 246 -11.89 -5.97 -25.82
CA LYS A 246 -13.22 -5.68 -26.33
C LYS A 246 -14.16 -6.91 -26.30
N HIS A 247 -13.62 -8.10 -26.52
CA HIS A 247 -14.35 -9.36 -26.50
C HIS A 247 -13.99 -10.21 -25.27
N PHE A 248 -13.61 -9.55 -24.19
CA PHE A 248 -13.15 -10.22 -22.97
C PHE A 248 -14.18 -11.21 -22.43
N ALA A 249 -15.47 -10.89 -22.48
CA ALA A 249 -16.55 -11.80 -22.08
C ALA A 249 -16.45 -13.17 -22.75
N TRP A 250 -16.23 -13.19 -24.06
CA TRP A 250 -16.11 -14.43 -24.82
C TRP A 250 -14.87 -15.24 -24.43
N PHE A 251 -13.74 -14.57 -24.17
CA PHE A 251 -12.52 -15.21 -23.66
C PHE A 251 -12.68 -15.68 -22.23
N ALA A 252 -13.25 -14.84 -21.38
CA ALA A 252 -13.49 -15.14 -19.98
C ALA A 252 -14.42 -16.34 -19.80
N ASP A 253 -15.55 -16.39 -20.49
CA ASP A 253 -16.45 -17.54 -20.48
C ASP A 253 -15.77 -18.86 -20.88
N ARG A 254 -14.82 -18.79 -21.79
CA ARG A 254 -14.14 -19.98 -22.28
C ARG A 254 -12.97 -20.43 -21.39
N LEU A 255 -12.26 -19.47 -20.79
CA LEU A 255 -11.11 -19.73 -19.90
C LEU A 255 -11.54 -19.95 -18.46
N LEU A 256 -12.56 -19.23 -18.01
CA LEU A 256 -12.97 -19.13 -16.62
C LEU A 256 -14.17 -19.99 -16.25
N ARG A 257 -14.80 -20.71 -17.20
CA ARG A 257 -15.88 -21.69 -16.93
C ARG A 257 -15.52 -22.77 -15.89
N ARG A 258 -14.26 -22.82 -15.46
CA ARG A 258 -13.74 -23.74 -14.45
C ARG A 258 -13.51 -23.09 -13.10
N ILE A 259 -13.81 -21.78 -12.94
CA ILE A 259 -13.66 -21.02 -11.69
C ILE A 259 -15.01 -21.00 -10.97
N PRO A 260 -15.08 -21.15 -9.64
CA PRO A 260 -16.32 -21.05 -8.88
C PRO A 260 -17.04 -19.73 -9.14
N VAL A 261 -18.36 -19.82 -9.33
CA VAL A 261 -19.16 -18.89 -10.14
C VAL A 261 -19.71 -17.69 -9.36
N ASP A 262 -19.77 -17.72 -8.03
CA ASP A 262 -20.62 -16.80 -7.26
C ASP A 262 -20.19 -15.33 -7.33
N LEU A 263 -18.88 -15.05 -7.20
CA LEU A 263 -18.36 -13.68 -7.32
C LEU A 263 -18.21 -13.20 -8.77
N TRP A 264 -17.89 -14.12 -9.68
CA TRP A 264 -17.80 -13.83 -11.11
C TRP A 264 -19.15 -13.41 -11.69
N GLN A 265 -20.23 -14.11 -11.32
CA GLN A 265 -21.58 -13.75 -11.79
C GLN A 265 -22.03 -12.38 -11.28
N THR A 266 -21.69 -12.03 -10.04
CA THR A 266 -22.09 -10.75 -9.44
C THR A 266 -21.43 -9.53 -10.12
N TYR A 267 -20.18 -9.68 -10.58
CA TYR A 267 -19.41 -8.57 -11.16
C TYR A 267 -19.09 -8.75 -12.64
N HIS A 268 -19.56 -9.83 -13.26
CA HIS A 268 -19.25 -10.18 -14.65
C HIS A 268 -19.54 -9.05 -15.64
N ASP A 269 -20.74 -8.49 -15.58
CA ASP A 269 -21.19 -7.47 -16.53
C ASP A 269 -20.43 -6.15 -16.33
N GLU A 270 -20.11 -5.81 -15.10
CA GLU A 270 -19.32 -4.63 -14.76
C GLU A 270 -17.86 -4.77 -15.21
N ILE A 271 -17.25 -5.94 -15.00
CA ILE A 271 -15.89 -6.27 -15.48
C ILE A 271 -15.83 -6.19 -17.00
N VAL A 272 -16.77 -6.83 -17.66
CA VAL A 272 -16.82 -6.92 -19.13
C VAL A 272 -17.02 -5.54 -19.73
N SER A 273 -17.96 -4.76 -19.20
CA SER A 273 -18.22 -3.39 -19.67
C SER A 273 -17.00 -2.49 -19.49
N HIS A 274 -16.33 -2.55 -18.34
CA HIS A 274 -15.12 -1.76 -18.08
C HIS A 274 -13.93 -2.16 -18.97
N LEU A 275 -13.67 -3.44 -19.13
CA LEU A 275 -12.58 -3.90 -19.99
C LEU A 275 -12.84 -3.59 -21.46
N ALA A 276 -14.10 -3.72 -21.91
CA ALA A 276 -14.49 -3.34 -23.25
C ALA A 276 -14.37 -1.83 -23.49
N ALA A 277 -14.79 -1.01 -22.51
CA ALA A 277 -14.64 0.45 -22.58
C ALA A 277 -13.15 0.88 -22.55
N ALA A 278 -12.32 0.17 -21.78
CA ALA A 278 -10.89 0.45 -21.66
C ALA A 278 -10.03 -0.23 -22.75
N ALA A 279 -10.63 -1.02 -23.67
CA ALA A 279 -9.89 -1.80 -24.67
C ALA A 279 -8.90 -0.96 -25.49
N GLY A 280 -9.29 0.25 -25.89
CA GLY A 280 -8.40 1.21 -26.58
C GLY A 280 -7.20 1.64 -25.74
N LYS A 281 -7.38 1.89 -24.44
CA LYS A 281 -6.31 2.23 -23.49
C LYS A 281 -5.32 1.07 -23.34
N TYR A 282 -5.80 -0.15 -23.18
CA TYR A 282 -4.94 -1.33 -23.09
C TYR A 282 -4.22 -1.61 -24.40
N ALA A 283 -4.89 -1.43 -25.56
CA ALA A 283 -4.26 -1.54 -26.86
C ALA A 283 -3.06 -0.58 -27.01
N LEU A 284 -3.22 0.68 -26.60
CA LEU A 284 -2.15 1.68 -26.61
C LEU A 284 -1.03 1.31 -25.65
N LEU A 285 -1.33 0.83 -24.44
CA LEU A 285 -0.33 0.40 -23.47
C LEU A 285 0.50 -0.79 -23.99
N PHE A 286 -0.16 -1.84 -24.48
CA PHE A 286 0.51 -3.04 -24.99
C PHE A 286 1.26 -2.77 -26.31
N GLY A 287 0.61 -2.08 -27.26
CA GLY A 287 1.23 -1.72 -28.54
C GLY A 287 2.39 -0.73 -28.34
N GLY A 288 2.19 0.32 -27.54
CA GLY A 288 3.22 1.29 -27.21
C GLY A 288 4.38 0.69 -26.42
N GLY A 289 4.09 -0.18 -25.45
CA GLY A 289 5.08 -0.92 -24.70
C GLY A 289 5.93 -1.82 -25.60
N LEU A 290 5.30 -2.57 -26.53
CA LEU A 290 6.02 -3.39 -27.48
C LEU A 290 6.83 -2.56 -28.48
N LEU A 291 6.28 -1.42 -28.94
CA LEU A 291 7.00 -0.49 -29.81
C LEU A 291 8.25 0.04 -29.12
N LEU A 292 8.16 0.38 -27.85
CA LEU A 292 9.30 0.79 -27.03
C LEU A 292 10.32 -0.35 -26.91
N ILE A 293 9.89 -1.57 -26.59
CA ILE A 293 10.75 -2.75 -26.50
C ILE A 293 11.47 -3.00 -27.83
N VAL A 294 10.76 -2.96 -28.94
CA VAL A 294 11.35 -3.12 -30.28
C VAL A 294 12.35 -2.00 -30.55
N PHE A 295 12.00 -0.74 -30.23
CA PHE A 295 12.89 0.40 -30.47
C PHE A 295 14.21 0.29 -29.70
N ILE A 296 14.18 -0.19 -28.47
CA ILE A 296 15.35 -0.36 -27.61
C ILE A 296 16.00 -1.76 -27.72
N TRP A 297 15.46 -2.66 -28.56
CA TRP A 297 15.98 -4.02 -28.76
C TRP A 297 17.48 -4.09 -29.06
N PRO A 298 18.07 -3.23 -29.90
CA PRO A 298 19.52 -3.25 -30.17
C PRO A 298 20.35 -3.07 -28.90
N ILE A 299 19.82 -2.37 -27.92
CA ILE A 299 20.42 -2.10 -26.62
C ILE A 299 20.27 -3.28 -25.68
N TRP A 300 19.05 -3.83 -25.61
CA TRP A 300 18.71 -4.92 -24.69
C TRP A 300 19.47 -6.20 -24.98
N ARG A 301 19.65 -6.53 -26.25
CA ARG A 301 20.37 -7.75 -26.66
C ARG A 301 21.81 -7.82 -26.15
N VAL A 302 22.46 -6.69 -25.90
CA VAL A 302 23.88 -6.64 -25.52
C VAL A 302 24.13 -7.27 -24.16
N ARG A 303 23.15 -7.23 -23.25
CA ARG A 303 23.27 -7.85 -21.91
C ARG A 303 22.04 -8.63 -21.51
N LEU A 304 21.41 -9.26 -22.48
CA LEU A 304 20.18 -10.02 -22.31
C LEU A 304 20.32 -11.10 -21.23
N GLY A 305 21.47 -11.79 -21.15
CA GLY A 305 21.71 -12.80 -20.13
C GLY A 305 21.59 -12.27 -18.70
N ARG A 306 22.10 -11.07 -18.40
CA ARG A 306 21.99 -10.45 -17.07
C ARG A 306 20.57 -10.00 -16.75
N LEU A 307 19.88 -9.44 -17.73
CA LEU A 307 18.47 -9.07 -17.59
C LEU A 307 17.59 -10.31 -17.38
N PHE A 308 17.85 -11.37 -18.14
CA PHE A 308 17.17 -12.66 -17.95
C PHE A 308 17.40 -13.20 -16.54
N THR A 309 18.64 -13.16 -16.03
CA THR A 309 18.96 -13.58 -14.65
C THR A 309 18.18 -12.78 -13.61
N LEU A 310 18.04 -11.44 -13.82
CA LEU A 310 17.24 -10.59 -12.93
C LEU A 310 15.77 -11.04 -12.91
N PHE A 311 15.16 -11.19 -14.09
CA PHE A 311 13.76 -11.64 -14.16
C PHE A 311 13.57 -13.07 -13.63
N ALA A 312 14.49 -13.98 -13.94
CA ALA A 312 14.45 -15.34 -13.39
C ALA A 312 14.55 -15.33 -11.86
N ALA A 313 15.44 -14.52 -11.28
CA ALA A 313 15.55 -14.35 -9.84
C ALA A 313 14.26 -13.75 -9.23
N ALA A 314 13.62 -12.78 -9.91
CA ALA A 314 12.36 -12.20 -9.46
C ALA A 314 11.21 -13.23 -9.49
N VAL A 315 11.10 -14.01 -10.55
CA VAL A 315 10.11 -15.08 -10.68
C VAL A 315 10.31 -16.16 -9.61
N VAL A 316 11.57 -16.60 -9.41
CA VAL A 316 11.89 -17.58 -8.36
C VAL A 316 11.55 -17.01 -6.98
N ALA A 317 11.90 -15.76 -6.68
CA ALA A 317 11.60 -15.14 -5.39
C ALA A 317 10.09 -15.03 -5.16
N PHE A 318 9.32 -14.64 -6.19
CA PHE A 318 7.85 -14.55 -6.11
C PHE A 318 7.23 -15.91 -5.81
N PHE A 319 7.51 -16.93 -6.60
CA PHE A 319 6.89 -18.25 -6.40
C PHE A 319 7.43 -19.00 -5.18
N ALA A 320 8.68 -18.77 -4.77
CA ALA A 320 9.20 -19.34 -3.52
C ALA A 320 8.52 -18.74 -2.29
N SER A 321 8.10 -17.47 -2.34
CA SER A 321 7.41 -16.76 -1.26
C SER A 321 5.90 -16.74 -1.40
N THR A 322 5.35 -17.18 -2.55
CA THR A 322 3.90 -17.32 -2.81
C THR A 322 3.66 -18.64 -3.55
N PRO A 323 3.99 -19.81 -2.95
CA PRO A 323 3.99 -21.10 -3.65
C PRO A 323 2.58 -21.52 -4.10
N TYR A 324 1.57 -21.17 -3.35
CA TYR A 324 0.18 -21.51 -3.67
C TYR A 324 -0.39 -20.70 -4.84
N ALA A 325 0.31 -19.67 -5.32
CA ALA A 325 -0.01 -19.05 -6.61
C ALA A 325 0.10 -20.04 -7.80
N ILE A 326 0.89 -21.13 -7.64
CA ILE A 326 0.96 -22.24 -8.61
C ILE A 326 0.06 -23.40 -8.16
N ILE A 327 0.15 -23.80 -6.89
CA ILE A 327 -0.51 -25.01 -6.36
C ILE A 327 -2.05 -24.81 -6.38
N ASP A 328 -2.51 -23.64 -5.97
CA ASP A 328 -3.92 -23.25 -5.99
C ASP A 328 -4.15 -22.09 -6.99
N PHE A 329 -3.72 -22.33 -8.23
CA PHE A 329 -3.75 -21.33 -9.30
C PHE A 329 -5.15 -20.78 -9.56
N LYS A 330 -6.19 -21.59 -9.39
CA LYS A 330 -7.58 -21.15 -9.64
C LYS A 330 -7.99 -20.06 -8.68
N GLN A 331 -7.78 -20.26 -7.38
CA GLN A 331 -8.10 -19.27 -6.36
C GLN A 331 -7.21 -18.04 -6.51
N PHE A 332 -5.91 -18.22 -6.75
CA PHE A 332 -5.00 -17.11 -6.99
C PHE A 332 -5.43 -16.26 -8.18
N ALA A 333 -5.76 -16.87 -9.31
CA ALA A 333 -6.21 -16.16 -10.53
C ALA A 333 -7.54 -15.43 -10.29
N HIS A 334 -8.48 -16.05 -9.59
CA HIS A 334 -9.75 -15.44 -9.21
C HIS A 334 -9.52 -14.17 -8.38
N ASP A 335 -8.78 -14.27 -7.29
CA ASP A 335 -8.57 -13.15 -6.36
C ASP A 335 -7.74 -12.03 -6.99
N PHE A 336 -6.77 -12.39 -7.84
CA PHE A 336 -6.01 -11.43 -8.64
C PHE A 336 -6.89 -10.63 -9.60
N LEU A 337 -7.78 -11.30 -10.32
CA LEU A 337 -8.74 -10.63 -11.22
C LEU A 337 -9.73 -9.78 -10.44
N PHE A 338 -10.23 -10.29 -9.31
CA PHE A 338 -11.10 -9.54 -8.41
C PHE A 338 -10.44 -8.21 -7.97
N GLN A 339 -9.17 -8.25 -7.53
CA GLN A 339 -8.44 -7.03 -7.16
C GLN A 339 -8.28 -6.03 -8.33
N MET A 340 -8.04 -6.53 -9.53
CA MET A 340 -7.97 -5.68 -10.73
C MET A 340 -9.29 -4.94 -10.97
N VAL A 341 -10.41 -5.64 -10.78
CA VAL A 341 -11.75 -5.09 -10.97
C VAL A 341 -12.09 -4.08 -9.88
N VAL A 342 -11.92 -4.48 -8.63
CA VAL A 342 -12.22 -3.62 -7.46
C VAL A 342 -11.47 -2.30 -7.55
N SER A 343 -10.22 -2.30 -8.06
CA SER A 343 -9.46 -1.07 -8.26
C SER A 343 -10.12 -0.05 -9.20
N GLN A 344 -11.04 -0.51 -10.06
CA GLN A 344 -11.80 0.31 -11.02
C GLN A 344 -13.22 0.63 -10.54
N THR A 345 -13.64 0.16 -9.37
CA THR A 345 -14.94 0.49 -8.75
C THR A 345 -14.82 1.67 -7.79
N THR A 346 -15.93 2.31 -7.51
CA THR A 346 -16.01 3.38 -6.49
C THR A 346 -16.23 2.85 -5.08
N TRP A 347 -16.09 1.54 -4.87
CA TRP A 347 -16.33 0.88 -3.60
C TRP A 347 -17.71 1.22 -3.03
N SER A 348 -18.77 0.72 -3.69
CA SER A 348 -20.16 0.97 -3.31
C SER A 348 -20.47 2.47 -3.12
N GLY A 349 -20.01 3.30 -4.07
CA GLY A 349 -20.27 4.74 -4.05
C GLY A 349 -19.39 5.57 -3.09
N THR A 350 -18.57 4.94 -2.24
CA THR A 350 -17.72 5.66 -1.24
C THR A 350 -16.83 6.75 -1.87
N PHE A 351 -16.41 6.56 -3.12
CA PHE A 351 -15.54 7.49 -3.85
C PHE A 351 -16.24 8.16 -5.04
N ALA A 352 -17.58 8.03 -5.18
CA ALA A 352 -18.31 8.57 -6.33
C ALA A 352 -18.20 10.10 -6.43
N ASP A 353 -18.29 10.79 -5.30
CA ASP A 353 -18.25 12.26 -5.21
C ASP A 353 -16.83 12.83 -5.00
N LYS A 354 -15.81 11.99 -5.03
CA LYS A 354 -14.42 12.44 -4.89
C LYS A 354 -13.88 13.06 -6.18
N ALA A 355 -12.99 14.03 -6.03
CA ALA A 355 -12.19 14.54 -7.13
C ALA A 355 -11.42 13.39 -7.82
N PRO A 356 -10.99 13.56 -9.09
CA PRO A 356 -10.19 12.55 -9.78
C PRO A 356 -9.03 12.03 -8.93
N ALA A 357 -8.70 10.73 -9.07
CA ALA A 357 -7.74 10.06 -8.20
C ALA A 357 -6.38 10.79 -8.07
N LEU A 358 -5.89 11.41 -9.14
CA LEU A 358 -4.66 12.22 -9.07
C LEU A 358 -4.79 13.38 -8.06
N VAL A 359 -5.93 14.06 -8.05
CA VAL A 359 -6.16 15.21 -7.14
C VAL A 359 -6.35 14.73 -5.71
N THR A 360 -7.17 13.69 -5.51
CA THR A 360 -7.44 13.12 -4.19
C THR A 360 -6.16 12.55 -3.56
N ASN A 361 -5.37 11.79 -4.33
CA ASN A 361 -4.10 11.23 -3.89
C ASN A 361 -3.07 12.32 -3.57
N PHE A 362 -3.03 13.42 -4.35
CA PHE A 362 -2.20 14.58 -4.02
C PHE A 362 -2.63 15.23 -2.69
N GLY A 363 -3.93 15.30 -2.44
CA GLY A 363 -4.47 15.79 -1.16
C GLY A 363 -3.97 14.99 0.04
N TYR A 364 -3.89 13.65 -0.06
CA TYR A 364 -3.32 12.80 1.00
C TYR A 364 -1.83 13.08 1.23
N LEU A 365 -1.05 13.23 0.16
CA LEU A 365 0.37 13.57 0.27
C LEU A 365 0.59 14.98 0.82
N LEU A 366 -0.27 15.93 0.43
CA LEU A 366 -0.24 17.31 0.94
C LEU A 366 -0.62 17.35 2.43
N GLY A 367 -1.58 16.53 2.86
CA GLY A 367 -1.96 16.38 4.26
C GLY A 367 -0.80 15.85 5.12
N ASP A 368 -0.09 14.82 4.63
CA ASP A 368 0.99 14.19 5.40
C ASP A 368 2.26 15.04 5.46
N PHE A 369 2.74 15.55 4.30
CA PHE A 369 4.03 16.28 4.22
C PHE A 369 3.90 17.80 4.32
N GLY A 370 2.72 18.32 4.08
CA GLY A 370 2.51 19.77 3.99
C GLY A 370 3.17 20.42 2.75
N PRO A 371 2.82 21.69 2.46
CA PRO A 371 3.31 22.36 1.24
C PRO A 371 4.81 22.65 1.27
N VAL A 372 5.41 22.84 2.43
CA VAL A 372 6.83 23.18 2.57
C VAL A 372 7.72 22.00 2.15
N PHE A 373 7.43 20.79 2.63
CA PHE A 373 8.23 19.62 2.25
C PHE A 373 7.97 19.21 0.80
N LEU A 374 6.73 19.34 0.28
CA LEU A 374 6.46 19.11 -1.14
C LEU A 374 7.18 20.14 -2.02
N PHE A 375 7.33 21.39 -1.59
CA PHE A 375 8.18 22.36 -2.29
C PHE A 375 9.63 21.88 -2.37
N PHE A 376 10.21 21.32 -1.30
CA PHE A 376 11.55 20.76 -1.34
C PHE A 376 11.66 19.51 -2.24
N VAL A 377 10.59 18.71 -2.39
CA VAL A 377 10.54 17.64 -3.39
C VAL A 377 10.70 18.21 -4.82
N VAL A 378 10.03 19.33 -5.13
CA VAL A 378 10.18 20.02 -6.41
C VAL A 378 11.61 20.52 -6.61
N LEU A 379 12.23 21.06 -5.56
CA LEU A 379 13.64 21.48 -5.63
C LEU A 379 14.59 20.31 -5.85
N ALA A 380 14.33 19.14 -5.27
CA ALA A 380 15.12 17.93 -5.55
C ALA A 380 14.99 17.50 -7.03
N ALA A 381 13.79 17.58 -7.60
CA ALA A 381 13.56 17.30 -9.02
C ALA A 381 14.30 18.32 -9.90
N ALA A 382 14.25 19.62 -9.57
CA ALA A 382 15.00 20.66 -10.25
C ALA A 382 16.52 20.40 -10.20
N ARG A 383 17.05 20.03 -9.01
CA ARG A 383 18.45 19.63 -8.85
C ARG A 383 18.80 18.45 -9.77
N ALA A 384 17.95 17.42 -9.80
CA ALA A 384 18.20 16.24 -10.66
C ALA A 384 18.36 16.62 -12.14
N ILE A 385 17.55 17.57 -12.61
CA ILE A 385 17.59 18.08 -13.99
C ILE A 385 18.84 18.95 -14.21
N ILE A 386 19.06 19.95 -13.35
CA ILE A 386 20.15 20.94 -13.49
C ILE A 386 21.53 20.25 -13.43
N GLN A 387 21.71 19.34 -12.46
CA GLN A 387 22.98 18.64 -12.23
C GLN A 387 23.09 17.34 -13.04
N LYS A 388 22.05 16.98 -13.81
CA LYS A 388 21.98 15.70 -14.54
C LYS A 388 22.28 14.51 -13.61
N ASP A 389 21.71 14.55 -12.39
CA ASP A 389 21.94 13.57 -11.33
C ASP A 389 21.15 12.29 -11.64
N VAL A 390 21.80 11.39 -12.35
CA VAL A 390 21.21 10.13 -12.83
C VAL A 390 20.71 9.23 -11.69
N PRO A 391 21.47 8.99 -10.58
CA PRO A 391 20.98 8.25 -9.42
C PRO A 391 19.72 8.85 -8.81
N LEU A 392 19.64 10.18 -8.70
CA LEU A 392 18.47 10.87 -8.16
C LEU A 392 17.26 10.75 -9.09
N PHE A 393 17.48 10.84 -10.42
CA PHE A 393 16.44 10.61 -11.42
C PHE A 393 15.90 9.17 -11.35
N LEU A 394 16.78 8.17 -11.22
CA LEU A 394 16.40 6.78 -11.05
C LEU A 394 15.55 6.58 -9.78
N PHE A 395 15.96 7.18 -8.68
CA PHE A 395 15.20 7.14 -7.42
C PHE A 395 13.80 7.75 -7.56
N PHE A 396 13.71 8.90 -8.22
CA PHE A 396 12.45 9.61 -8.45
C PHE A 396 11.49 8.85 -9.38
N SER A 397 12.00 8.07 -10.33
CA SER A 397 11.22 7.40 -11.37
C SER A 397 10.17 6.42 -10.81
N PHE A 398 10.45 5.75 -9.68
CA PHE A 398 9.47 4.92 -8.99
C PHE A 398 8.28 5.75 -8.52
N GLY A 399 8.55 6.84 -7.78
CA GLY A 399 7.49 7.67 -7.21
C GLY A 399 6.58 8.25 -8.28
N LEU A 400 7.18 8.73 -9.37
CA LEU A 400 6.44 9.28 -10.49
C LEU A 400 5.55 8.23 -11.16
N PHE A 401 6.11 7.06 -11.50
CA PHE A 401 5.35 6.00 -12.13
C PHE A 401 4.24 5.48 -11.22
N TYR A 402 4.53 5.20 -9.96
CA TYR A 402 3.57 4.66 -8.99
C TYR A 402 2.40 5.62 -8.75
N TYR A 403 2.69 6.92 -8.62
CA TYR A 403 1.66 7.95 -8.45
C TYR A 403 0.69 8.02 -9.64
N PHE A 404 1.23 8.08 -10.87
CA PHE A 404 0.38 8.10 -12.07
C PHE A 404 -0.36 6.78 -12.29
N TYR A 405 0.26 5.64 -11.96
CA TYR A 405 -0.40 4.34 -12.02
C TYR A 405 -1.62 4.29 -11.08
N LEU A 406 -1.47 4.68 -9.83
CA LEU A 406 -2.59 4.77 -8.89
C LEU A 406 -3.60 5.86 -9.29
N GLY A 407 -3.18 6.90 -9.96
CA GLY A 407 -4.06 7.91 -10.53
C GLY A 407 -5.01 7.40 -11.60
N THR A 408 -4.81 6.17 -12.09
CA THR A 408 -5.75 5.50 -13.03
C THR A 408 -6.84 4.69 -12.30
N TRP A 409 -6.75 4.52 -10.98
CA TRP A 409 -7.71 3.79 -10.18
C TRP A 409 -8.90 4.67 -9.79
N LYS A 410 -10.06 4.07 -9.58
CA LYS A 410 -11.22 4.74 -8.96
C LYS A 410 -11.22 4.57 -7.43
N LEU A 411 -10.53 3.55 -6.94
CA LEU A 411 -10.39 3.25 -5.53
C LEU A 411 -9.27 4.13 -4.93
N MET A 412 -9.62 5.02 -4.00
CA MET A 412 -8.74 6.12 -3.55
C MET A 412 -8.54 6.13 -2.03
N PHE A 413 -8.03 5.01 -1.48
CA PHE A 413 -7.64 4.99 -0.06
C PHE A 413 -6.30 5.68 0.15
N ASP A 414 -6.17 6.44 1.24
CA ASP A 414 -4.94 7.14 1.66
C ASP A 414 -3.74 6.19 1.82
N ARG A 415 -3.98 4.97 2.32
CA ARG A 415 -2.97 3.91 2.49
C ARG A 415 -2.23 3.55 1.20
N TYR A 416 -2.84 3.77 0.04
CA TYR A 416 -2.17 3.52 -1.24
C TYR A 416 -1.01 4.49 -1.49
N MET A 417 -0.98 5.63 -0.77
CA MET A 417 0.13 6.57 -0.84
C MET A 417 1.30 6.20 0.08
N VAL A 418 1.13 5.26 1.02
CA VAL A 418 2.17 4.87 1.99
C VAL A 418 3.51 4.49 1.32
N PRO A 419 3.57 3.73 0.19
CA PRO A 419 4.85 3.45 -0.48
C PRO A 419 5.55 4.67 -1.08
N LEU A 420 4.85 5.79 -1.26
CA LEU A 420 5.44 7.05 -1.75
C LEU A 420 6.07 7.88 -0.63
N LEU A 421 5.60 7.75 0.61
CA LEU A 421 6.04 8.59 1.73
C LEU A 421 7.56 8.51 1.97
N PRO A 422 8.20 7.31 1.97
CA PRO A 422 9.65 7.22 2.09
C PRO A 422 10.39 7.89 0.93
N ILE A 423 9.84 7.81 -0.29
CA ILE A 423 10.42 8.45 -1.47
C ILE A 423 10.38 9.97 -1.31
N LEU A 424 9.23 10.51 -0.90
CA LEU A 424 9.05 11.94 -0.65
C LEU A 424 9.95 12.44 0.49
N ALA A 425 10.11 11.66 1.57
CA ALA A 425 11.00 12.00 2.68
C ALA A 425 12.45 12.17 2.22
N VAL A 426 12.95 11.25 1.39
CA VAL A 426 14.32 11.35 0.82
C VAL A 426 14.42 12.55 -0.11
N LEU A 427 13.46 12.76 -1.01
CA LEU A 427 13.48 13.88 -1.95
C LEU A 427 13.38 15.23 -1.24
N ALA A 428 12.47 15.37 -0.27
CA ALA A 428 12.33 16.59 0.52
C ALA A 428 13.62 16.93 1.27
N ALA A 429 14.25 15.92 1.89
CA ALA A 429 15.51 16.10 2.60
C ALA A 429 16.65 16.53 1.65
N ILE A 430 16.76 15.92 0.46
CA ILE A 430 17.75 16.28 -0.55
C ILE A 430 17.53 17.71 -1.05
N GLY A 431 16.26 18.07 -1.36
CA GLY A 431 15.91 19.41 -1.85
C GLY A 431 16.18 20.48 -0.79
N PHE A 432 15.84 20.21 0.48
CA PHE A 432 16.16 21.11 1.60
C PHE A 432 17.67 21.32 1.75
N VAL A 433 18.45 20.23 1.82
CA VAL A 433 19.90 20.31 2.00
C VAL A 433 20.57 21.05 0.83
N TRP A 434 20.15 20.76 -0.40
CA TRP A 434 20.66 21.46 -1.59
C TRP A 434 20.34 22.95 -1.54
N ALA A 435 19.08 23.33 -1.30
CA ALA A 435 18.68 24.73 -1.20
C ALA A 435 19.45 25.47 -0.08
N ALA A 436 19.63 24.81 1.07
CA ALA A 436 20.37 25.37 2.18
C ALA A 436 21.85 25.61 1.83
N VAL A 437 22.49 24.68 1.10
CA VAL A 437 23.88 24.81 0.67
C VAL A 437 24.06 25.95 -0.35
N GLU A 438 23.17 26.03 -1.35
CA GLU A 438 23.22 27.08 -2.37
C GLU A 438 22.98 28.47 -1.75
N LEU A 439 21.94 28.61 -0.91
CA LEU A 439 21.63 29.87 -0.24
C LEU A 439 22.74 30.31 0.73
N ALA A 440 23.28 29.37 1.51
CA ALA A 440 24.38 29.66 2.44
C ALA A 440 25.64 30.10 1.68
N SER A 441 25.91 29.50 0.52
CA SER A 441 27.04 29.87 -0.32
C SER A 441 26.85 31.27 -0.90
N PHE A 442 25.66 31.62 -1.36
CA PHE A 442 25.30 32.94 -1.87
C PHE A 442 25.41 34.02 -0.78
N LEU A 443 24.80 33.79 0.40
CA LEU A 443 24.83 34.77 1.50
C LEU A 443 26.22 34.96 2.07
N CYS A 444 27.04 33.92 2.18
CA CYS A 444 28.42 34.00 2.61
C CYS A 444 29.27 34.84 1.62
N ALA A 445 29.09 34.63 0.31
CA ALA A 445 29.80 35.35 -0.72
C ALA A 445 29.40 36.84 -0.77
N LYS A 446 28.10 37.15 -0.67
CA LYS A 446 27.57 38.51 -0.83
C LYS A 446 27.63 39.35 0.44
N TRP A 447 27.30 38.75 1.61
CA TRP A 447 27.14 39.46 2.86
C TRP A 447 28.04 38.94 3.98
N ARG A 448 28.97 38.03 3.68
CA ARG A 448 29.91 37.42 4.66
C ARG A 448 29.23 36.74 5.86
N ILE A 449 27.94 36.34 5.69
CA ILE A 449 27.22 35.61 6.73
C ILE A 449 27.84 34.20 6.84
N PRO A 450 28.21 33.74 8.04
CA PRO A 450 28.76 32.42 8.23
C PRO A 450 27.75 31.33 7.77
N ARG A 451 28.21 30.31 7.03
CA ARG A 451 27.35 29.24 6.50
C ARG A 451 26.52 28.54 7.58
N TRP A 452 27.10 28.33 8.77
CA TRP A 452 26.41 27.67 9.87
C TRP A 452 25.21 28.48 10.39
N CYS A 453 25.28 29.83 10.39
CA CYS A 453 24.14 30.70 10.72
C CYS A 453 22.99 30.47 9.72
N THR A 454 23.29 30.44 8.43
CA THR A 454 22.29 30.20 7.37
C THR A 454 21.65 28.82 7.53
N TYR A 455 22.46 27.78 7.73
CA TYR A 455 21.93 26.44 7.98
C TYR A 455 21.04 26.39 9.21
N GLY A 456 21.48 27.00 10.32
CA GLY A 456 20.70 27.05 11.56
C GLY A 456 19.36 27.77 11.36
N ILE A 457 19.37 28.95 10.72
CA ILE A 457 18.16 29.74 10.46
C ILE A 457 17.19 28.98 9.55
N LEU A 458 17.67 28.41 8.43
CA LEU A 458 16.81 27.66 7.51
C LEU A 458 16.21 26.41 8.16
N THR A 459 17.02 25.68 8.95
CA THR A 459 16.52 24.54 9.70
C THR A 459 15.47 24.96 10.72
N LEU A 460 15.70 26.02 11.47
CA LEU A 460 14.77 26.50 12.48
C LEU A 460 13.47 27.06 11.91
N LEU A 461 13.53 27.77 10.78
CA LEU A 461 12.36 28.46 10.22
C LEU A 461 11.58 27.63 9.20
N LEU A 462 12.25 26.81 8.39
CA LEU A 462 11.62 26.11 7.27
C LEU A 462 11.47 24.60 7.49
N PHE A 463 12.41 23.96 8.20
CA PHE A 463 12.38 22.52 8.40
C PHE A 463 11.67 22.12 9.70
N MET A 464 12.02 22.75 10.81
CA MET A 464 11.53 22.35 12.14
C MET A 464 10.02 22.58 12.33
N PRO A 465 9.40 23.69 11.95
CA PRO A 465 7.98 23.90 12.23
C PRO A 465 7.07 22.86 11.57
N PRO A 466 7.21 22.55 10.25
CA PRO A 466 6.39 21.49 9.65
C PRO A 466 6.75 20.10 10.19
N ALA A 467 8.02 19.81 10.50
CA ALA A 467 8.41 18.53 11.11
C ALA A 467 7.79 18.35 12.51
N VAL A 468 7.75 19.40 13.33
CA VAL A 468 7.07 19.38 14.63
C VAL A 468 5.56 19.21 14.46
N GLY A 469 4.96 19.83 13.44
CA GLY A 469 3.56 19.62 13.07
C GLY A 469 3.25 18.15 12.79
N MET A 470 4.03 17.52 11.91
CA MET A 470 3.92 16.08 11.61
C MET A 470 4.08 15.22 12.87
N GLY A 471 5.09 15.51 13.69
CA GLY A 471 5.32 14.79 14.95
C GLY A 471 4.17 14.94 15.94
N LYS A 472 3.55 16.13 16.01
CA LYS A 472 2.35 16.35 16.83
C LYS A 472 1.18 15.48 16.36
N GLU A 473 0.91 15.47 15.08
CA GLU A 473 -0.17 14.64 14.51
C GLU A 473 0.07 13.14 14.76
N ALA A 474 1.30 12.65 14.61
CA ALA A 474 1.66 11.28 14.94
C ALA A 474 1.43 10.96 16.43
N VAL A 475 1.86 11.86 17.35
CA VAL A 475 1.60 11.70 18.80
C VAL A 475 0.12 11.78 19.14
N ASP A 476 -0.63 12.66 18.48
CA ASP A 476 -2.08 12.79 18.71
C ASP A 476 -2.82 11.52 18.24
N PHE A 477 -2.31 10.86 17.18
CA PHE A 477 -2.82 9.54 16.77
C PHE A 477 -2.50 8.46 17.83
N ASP A 478 -1.29 8.37 18.35
CA ASP A 478 -0.96 7.43 19.44
C ASP A 478 -1.85 7.65 20.66
N ARG A 479 -2.08 8.91 21.05
CA ARG A 479 -3.02 9.27 22.12
C ARG A 479 -4.46 8.85 21.80
N TYR A 480 -4.86 8.92 20.54
CA TYR A 480 -6.17 8.43 20.09
C TYR A 480 -6.28 6.91 20.28
N LEU A 481 -5.25 6.13 19.96
CA LEU A 481 -5.23 4.67 20.13
C LEU A 481 -5.33 4.23 21.60
N LEU A 482 -4.78 5.02 22.52
CA LEU A 482 -4.83 4.76 23.96
C LEU A 482 -6.22 5.00 24.57
N LYS A 483 -7.16 5.62 23.83
CA LYS A 483 -8.51 5.88 24.30
C LYS A 483 -9.40 4.66 24.10
N LYS A 484 -10.35 4.47 25.01
CA LYS A 484 -11.35 3.41 24.90
C LYS A 484 -12.32 3.72 23.76
N ASN A 485 -12.31 2.86 22.75
CA ASN A 485 -13.14 3.04 21.56
C ASN A 485 -14.62 2.73 21.83
N THR A 486 -15.53 3.37 21.09
CA THR A 486 -16.98 3.10 21.17
C THR A 486 -17.31 1.63 20.92
N ARG A 487 -16.54 0.93 20.05
CA ARG A 487 -16.70 -0.52 19.81
C ARG A 487 -16.40 -1.35 21.06
N THR A 488 -15.35 -0.99 21.82
CA THR A 488 -15.05 -1.65 23.09
C THR A 488 -16.17 -1.45 24.09
N LEU A 489 -16.72 -0.24 24.19
CA LEU A 489 -17.83 0.06 25.09
C LEU A 489 -19.10 -0.68 24.68
N ALA A 490 -19.38 -0.78 23.36
CA ALA A 490 -20.52 -1.54 22.86
C ALA A 490 -20.36 -3.06 23.09
N PHE A 491 -19.14 -3.58 22.94
CA PHE A 491 -18.82 -4.97 23.27
C PHE A 491 -19.08 -5.27 24.75
N GLU A 492 -18.55 -4.46 25.66
CA GLU A 492 -18.74 -4.62 27.10
C GLU A 492 -20.23 -4.54 27.50
N TRP A 493 -20.94 -3.57 26.90
CA TRP A 493 -22.38 -3.45 27.17
C TRP A 493 -23.14 -4.67 26.65
N ALA A 494 -22.89 -5.13 25.42
CA ALA A 494 -23.54 -6.30 24.84
C ALA A 494 -23.29 -7.57 25.69
N THR A 495 -22.01 -7.79 26.06
CA THR A 495 -21.61 -8.92 26.91
C THR A 495 -22.28 -8.92 28.26
N ALA A 496 -22.51 -7.75 28.87
CA ALA A 496 -23.17 -7.63 30.20
C ALA A 496 -24.69 -7.72 30.16
N ASN A 497 -25.33 -7.32 29.03
CA ASN A 497 -26.78 -7.09 29.01
C ASN A 497 -27.54 -8.02 28.05
N LEU A 498 -26.89 -8.63 27.04
CA LEU A 498 -27.55 -9.51 26.09
C LEU A 498 -27.51 -10.97 26.55
N PRO A 499 -28.61 -11.76 26.34
CA PRO A 499 -28.61 -13.18 26.63
C PRO A 499 -27.59 -13.94 25.77
N ARG A 500 -26.82 -14.83 26.36
CA ARG A 500 -25.76 -15.61 25.66
C ARG A 500 -26.31 -16.49 24.52
N GLN A 501 -27.57 -16.86 24.56
CA GLN A 501 -28.23 -17.68 23.54
C GLN A 501 -28.86 -16.84 22.42
N ALA A 502 -28.76 -15.50 22.52
CA ALA A 502 -29.32 -14.59 21.54
C ALA A 502 -28.61 -14.68 20.20
N LYS A 503 -29.39 -14.66 19.15
CA LYS A 503 -28.89 -14.58 17.77
C LYS A 503 -28.79 -13.13 17.32
N ILE A 504 -27.61 -12.71 16.95
CA ILE A 504 -27.29 -11.31 16.70
C ILE A 504 -26.88 -11.12 15.25
N LEU A 505 -27.48 -10.15 14.59
CA LEU A 505 -27.06 -9.68 13.28
C LEU A 505 -26.18 -8.44 13.49
N ARG A 506 -24.93 -8.50 13.02
CA ARG A 506 -24.03 -7.36 13.07
C ARG A 506 -23.47 -6.97 11.69
N GLU A 507 -23.23 -5.69 11.53
CA GLU A 507 -22.56 -5.15 10.36
C GLU A 507 -21.04 -5.13 10.50
N GLN A 508 -20.38 -5.00 9.35
CA GLN A 508 -18.99 -4.60 9.30
C GLN A 508 -18.78 -3.27 10.08
N TYR A 509 -17.66 -3.11 10.74
CA TYR A 509 -17.31 -2.01 11.67
C TYR A 509 -18.04 -2.03 13.03
N ALA A 510 -19.03 -2.89 13.26
CA ALA A 510 -19.57 -3.14 14.58
C ALA A 510 -18.61 -3.99 15.45
N PRO A 511 -18.76 -4.02 16.79
CA PRO A 511 -17.90 -4.82 17.65
C PRO A 511 -18.00 -6.32 17.35
N GLU A 512 -16.89 -7.04 17.43
CA GLU A 512 -16.79 -8.49 17.17
C GLU A 512 -17.23 -9.28 18.40
N ILE A 513 -18.53 -9.32 18.66
CA ILE A 513 -19.11 -9.95 19.87
C ILE A 513 -19.09 -11.49 19.83
N GLU A 514 -18.86 -12.09 18.66
CA GLU A 514 -18.62 -13.53 18.49
C GLU A 514 -17.42 -14.04 19.29
N ILE A 515 -16.45 -13.18 19.59
CA ILE A 515 -15.28 -13.48 20.42
C ILE A 515 -15.70 -13.96 21.82
N ASP A 516 -16.83 -13.46 22.33
CA ASP A 516 -17.39 -13.83 23.62
C ASP A 516 -18.46 -14.94 23.55
N GLY A 517 -18.56 -15.62 22.40
CA GLY A 517 -19.36 -16.83 22.21
C GLY A 517 -20.83 -16.60 21.86
N PHE A 518 -21.22 -15.40 21.40
CA PHE A 518 -22.55 -15.15 20.86
C PHE A 518 -22.76 -15.83 19.49
N ASP A 519 -23.99 -16.22 19.18
CA ASP A 519 -24.38 -16.67 17.84
C ASP A 519 -24.57 -15.44 16.92
N VAL A 520 -23.62 -15.18 16.03
CA VAL A 520 -23.55 -13.96 15.24
C VAL A 520 -23.62 -14.25 13.75
N ILE A 521 -24.53 -13.56 13.07
CA ILE A 521 -24.53 -13.46 11.61
C ILE A 521 -23.84 -12.13 11.23
N ASN A 522 -22.72 -12.25 10.53
CA ASN A 522 -22.00 -11.09 10.00
C ASN A 522 -22.48 -10.72 8.61
N VAL A 523 -22.84 -9.47 8.41
CA VAL A 523 -23.16 -8.92 7.09
C VAL A 523 -22.22 -7.77 6.77
N ASN A 524 -21.72 -7.76 5.54
CA ASN A 524 -20.80 -6.69 5.10
C ASN A 524 -21.55 -5.35 4.97
N PHE A 525 -22.79 -5.40 4.45
CA PHE A 525 -23.64 -4.25 4.24
C PHE A 525 -25.10 -4.68 4.47
N MET A 526 -25.77 -4.03 5.40
CA MET A 526 -27.15 -4.40 5.74
C MET A 526 -28.20 -3.86 4.75
N PHE A 527 -27.85 -2.83 4.00
CA PHE A 527 -28.73 -2.18 3.02
C PHE A 527 -28.73 -2.84 1.63
N ASN A 528 -28.13 -3.98 1.50
CA ASN A 528 -28.29 -4.82 0.33
C ASN A 528 -29.70 -5.45 0.43
N ASP A 529 -30.44 -5.50 -0.68
CA ASP A 529 -31.84 -6.02 -0.74
C ASP A 529 -32.03 -7.44 -0.20
N SER A 530 -30.93 -8.12 0.16
CA SER A 530 -30.95 -9.45 0.77
C SER A 530 -31.20 -9.44 2.29
N VAL A 531 -31.13 -8.29 2.98
CA VAL A 531 -31.40 -8.17 4.42
C VAL A 531 -32.58 -7.24 4.63
N ASP A 532 -33.76 -7.83 4.69
CA ASP A 532 -35.05 -7.17 4.99
C ASP A 532 -35.66 -7.74 6.27
N ALA A 533 -36.87 -7.30 6.62
CA ALA A 533 -37.60 -7.81 7.76
C ALA A 533 -37.85 -9.31 7.65
N ASP A 534 -38.17 -9.85 6.46
CA ASP A 534 -38.39 -11.26 6.24
C ASP A 534 -37.13 -12.08 6.49
N TYR A 535 -35.95 -11.57 6.05
CA TYR A 535 -34.66 -12.19 6.36
C TYR A 535 -34.43 -12.27 7.88
N VAL A 536 -34.68 -11.15 8.59
CA VAL A 536 -34.51 -11.07 10.04
C VAL A 536 -35.41 -12.08 10.76
N TYR A 537 -36.69 -12.15 10.38
CA TYR A 537 -37.65 -13.09 10.98
C TYR A 537 -37.35 -14.55 10.62
N LYS A 538 -37.05 -14.85 9.38
CA LYS A 538 -36.68 -16.19 8.91
C LYS A 538 -35.47 -16.76 9.63
N ASN A 539 -34.46 -15.91 9.89
CA ASN A 539 -33.25 -16.31 10.57
C ASN A 539 -33.35 -16.24 12.09
N LYS A 540 -34.50 -15.83 12.64
CA LYS A 540 -34.74 -15.68 14.07
C LYS A 540 -33.73 -14.80 14.79
N ILE A 541 -33.47 -13.59 14.22
CA ILE A 541 -32.54 -12.63 14.77
C ILE A 541 -33.16 -11.91 15.95
N ASP A 542 -32.55 -11.98 17.13
CA ASP A 542 -33.03 -11.31 18.33
C ASP A 542 -32.58 -9.86 18.44
N TYR A 543 -31.33 -9.60 18.02
CA TYR A 543 -30.71 -8.28 18.15
C TYR A 543 -29.97 -7.87 16.88
N LEU A 544 -29.86 -6.57 16.71
CA LEU A 544 -29.22 -5.92 15.58
C LEU A 544 -28.18 -4.92 16.10
N ILE A 545 -26.95 -4.98 15.57
CA ILE A 545 -25.88 -4.02 15.87
C ILE A 545 -25.44 -3.33 14.57
N VAL A 546 -25.67 -2.01 14.50
CA VAL A 546 -25.43 -1.18 13.33
C VAL A 546 -24.49 -0.01 13.64
N THR A 547 -23.82 0.53 12.61
CA THR A 547 -22.86 1.62 12.75
C THR A 547 -23.07 2.73 11.71
N ASP A 548 -22.75 3.98 12.11
CA ASP A 548 -22.77 5.14 11.20
C ASP A 548 -21.82 4.99 10.00
N LYS A 549 -20.80 4.16 10.14
CA LYS A 549 -19.86 3.87 9.05
C LYS A 549 -20.51 3.26 7.81
N LEU A 550 -21.68 2.68 7.97
CA LEU A 550 -22.46 2.10 6.89
C LEU A 550 -23.75 2.90 6.61
N TRP A 551 -24.58 3.20 7.61
CA TRP A 551 -25.85 3.89 7.34
C TRP A 551 -25.71 5.34 6.87
N SER A 552 -24.57 6.00 7.12
CA SER A 552 -24.32 7.38 6.69
C SER A 552 -23.70 7.49 5.30
N ARG A 553 -23.32 6.36 4.66
CA ARG A 553 -22.66 6.40 3.35
C ARG A 553 -23.62 6.89 2.27
N PRO A 554 -23.22 7.90 1.47
CA PRO A 554 -23.96 8.27 0.27
C PRO A 554 -23.84 7.11 -0.73
N MET A 555 -24.94 6.44 -1.03
CA MET A 555 -25.01 5.50 -2.14
C MET A 555 -25.68 6.17 -3.33
N GLN A 556 -24.86 6.57 -4.28
CA GLN A 556 -25.29 6.97 -5.61
C GLN A 556 -24.83 5.88 -6.60
N GLU A 557 -25.65 4.87 -6.79
CA GLU A 557 -25.62 4.06 -8.01
C GLU A 557 -27.05 3.96 -8.52
N ASP A 558 -27.23 4.12 -9.85
CA ASP A 558 -28.52 4.10 -10.53
C ASP A 558 -29.32 2.85 -10.13
N GLY A 559 -30.43 3.09 -9.41
CA GLY A 559 -31.38 2.05 -9.03
C GLY A 559 -31.28 1.49 -7.61
N VAL A 560 -30.31 1.91 -6.78
CA VAL A 560 -30.19 1.41 -5.41
C VAL A 560 -30.91 2.35 -4.43
N VAL A 561 -31.75 1.74 -3.58
CA VAL A 561 -32.47 2.39 -2.48
C VAL A 561 -31.47 3.10 -1.56
N GLN A 562 -31.74 4.34 -1.19
CA GLN A 562 -30.88 5.09 -0.26
C GLN A 562 -30.65 4.27 1.04
N PRO A 563 -29.42 4.18 1.58
CA PRO A 563 -29.11 3.37 2.77
C PRO A 563 -30.07 3.64 3.94
N ARG A 564 -30.38 4.91 4.18
CA ARG A 564 -31.32 5.32 5.23
C ARG A 564 -32.69 4.64 5.15
N SER A 565 -33.22 4.43 3.96
CA SER A 565 -34.56 3.80 3.81
C SER A 565 -34.52 2.29 4.05
N ALA A 566 -33.40 1.61 3.76
CA ALA A 566 -33.24 0.19 4.07
C ALA A 566 -33.09 -0.03 5.59
N TYR A 567 -32.28 0.78 6.25
CA TYR A 567 -32.17 0.77 7.72
C TYR A 567 -33.49 1.12 8.38
N GLN A 568 -34.20 2.14 7.91
CA GLN A 568 -35.48 2.55 8.46
C GLN A 568 -36.49 1.41 8.40
N ARG A 569 -36.58 0.68 7.31
CA ARG A 569 -37.47 -0.48 7.16
C ARG A 569 -37.22 -1.58 8.20
N ILE A 570 -35.98 -1.78 8.64
CA ILE A 570 -35.65 -2.76 9.67
C ILE A 570 -35.86 -2.17 11.06
N VAL A 571 -35.42 -0.94 11.29
CA VAL A 571 -35.52 -0.24 12.57
C VAL A 571 -36.96 0.03 12.99
N ASP A 572 -37.89 0.19 12.04
CA ASP A 572 -39.33 0.33 12.33
C ASP A 572 -39.93 -0.90 13.05
N TYR A 573 -39.29 -2.06 12.93
CA TYR A 573 -39.64 -3.29 13.63
C TYR A 573 -38.73 -3.62 14.82
N ALA A 574 -37.99 -2.63 15.33
CA ALA A 574 -37.04 -2.86 16.42
C ALA A 574 -37.14 -1.77 17.50
N ASP A 575 -36.71 -2.11 18.70
CA ASP A 575 -36.61 -1.19 19.83
C ASP A 575 -35.13 -0.87 20.09
N LEU A 576 -34.79 0.41 20.15
CA LEU A 576 -33.45 0.83 20.51
C LEU A 576 -33.19 0.54 21.97
N LEU A 577 -32.23 -0.34 22.25
CA LEU A 577 -31.83 -0.69 23.61
C LEU A 577 -30.69 0.19 24.12
N TRP A 578 -29.73 0.45 23.25
CA TRP A 578 -28.54 1.18 23.62
C TRP A 578 -27.92 1.85 22.42
N SER A 579 -27.28 3.00 22.65
CA SER A 579 -26.52 3.70 21.64
C SER A 579 -25.34 4.43 22.24
N ILE A 580 -24.30 4.64 21.44
CA ILE A 580 -23.16 5.45 21.79
C ILE A 580 -22.69 6.25 20.57
N ALA A 581 -22.58 7.55 20.73
CA ALA A 581 -21.93 8.43 19.76
C ALA A 581 -20.46 8.66 20.13
N PRO A 582 -19.58 8.86 19.14
CA PRO A 582 -18.17 9.15 19.41
C PRO A 582 -17.99 10.49 20.15
N THR A 583 -17.04 10.50 21.08
CA THR A 583 -16.60 11.70 21.80
C THR A 583 -15.09 11.83 21.75
N PRO A 584 -14.49 12.99 22.08
CA PRO A 584 -13.04 13.11 22.19
C PRO A 584 -12.41 12.14 23.22
N ALA A 585 -13.18 11.68 24.23
CA ALA A 585 -12.72 10.70 25.20
C ALA A 585 -12.89 9.25 24.72
N ASN A 586 -13.94 8.97 23.96
CA ASN A 586 -14.27 7.65 23.44
C ASN A 586 -14.46 7.73 21.92
N PRO A 587 -13.36 7.64 21.16
CA PRO A 587 -13.43 7.70 19.70
C PRO A 587 -13.99 6.40 19.11
N GLY A 588 -14.41 6.43 17.85
CA GLY A 588 -14.93 5.27 17.14
C GLY A 588 -16.15 5.63 16.29
N PRO A 589 -16.86 4.65 15.75
CA PRO A 589 -18.14 4.87 15.09
C PRO A 589 -19.26 5.15 16.10
N GLU A 590 -20.33 5.80 15.65
CA GLU A 590 -21.62 5.73 16.35
C GLU A 590 -22.19 4.33 16.21
N ILE A 591 -22.68 3.76 17.31
CA ILE A 591 -23.16 2.36 17.37
C ILE A 591 -24.54 2.35 18.01
N HIS A 592 -25.46 1.63 17.36
CA HIS A 592 -26.80 1.38 17.89
C HIS A 592 -27.03 -0.12 18.03
N ILE A 593 -27.64 -0.52 19.14
CA ILE A 593 -28.05 -1.89 19.44
C ILE A 593 -29.57 -1.91 19.59
N TYR A 594 -30.21 -2.67 18.73
CA TYR A 594 -31.67 -2.81 18.69
C TYR A 594 -32.10 -4.21 19.09
N ARG A 595 -33.28 -4.34 19.69
CA ARG A 595 -34.01 -5.59 19.88
C ARG A 595 -35.10 -5.71 18.84
N ILE A 596 -35.17 -6.82 18.13
CA ILE A 596 -36.22 -7.08 17.13
C ILE A 596 -37.55 -7.35 17.80
N ARG A 597 -38.63 -6.71 17.33
CA ARG A 597 -40.00 -6.99 17.71
C ARG A 597 -40.56 -8.07 16.80
N TYR A 598 -40.84 -9.23 17.36
CA TYR A 598 -41.56 -10.25 16.63
C TYR A 598 -43.07 -9.97 16.70
N PRO A 599 -43.82 -10.11 15.58
CA PRO A 599 -45.26 -10.05 15.64
C PRO A 599 -45.77 -11.15 16.55
N ASP A 600 -46.80 -10.83 17.38
CA ASP A 600 -47.41 -11.82 18.23
C ASP A 600 -47.86 -13.05 17.42
N PRO A 601 -47.58 -14.26 17.89
CA PRO A 601 -48.04 -15.46 17.18
C PRO A 601 -49.58 -15.42 17.12
N LYS A 602 -50.13 -15.26 15.91
CA LYS A 602 -51.55 -15.34 15.65
C LYS A 602 -52.09 -16.76 15.90
#